data_8eb024254246b2136d03773b8203bebf
#
_entry.id   8eb024254246b2136d03773b8203bebf
#
_cell.length_a   1.000
_cell.length_b   1.000
_cell.length_c   1.000
_cell.angle_alpha   90.00
_cell.angle_beta   90.00
_cell.angle_gamma   90.00
#
_symmetry.space_group_name_H-M   'P 1'
#
loop_
_entity.id
_entity.type
_entity.pdbx_description
1 polymer ?
#
loop_
_entity_poly.entity_id
_entity_poly.type
_entity_poly.pdbx_seq_one_letter_code
_entity_poly.pdbx_strand_id
1 'polypeptide(L)'
;MVLSIIVVSYNTREFICSCLNSIKKCLDGLTYEIIVVDNHSVDGSCQLIHEDFPDLLLMENRENLGFAKAVNRGYKKTGGKYLLILNPDVEILPGSIDKMIHFLEEYPETGLLLPKLLNPDGSLQFSCRTFYNFLILLFRRTPLGKVFPNHRIIRKHLMMDWDHREPREVDWGLGACMLLRKEALGGQDIFDGRFFLYFEDVDLCLRLKKEGWKVVYYPEAVMIHSHWRHSARGVFNRAKWEHLKSLIKFYLKHRRFSPPVS
;
A
#
# COMPACT_ATOMS: atom_id res chain seq x y z
N MET A 1 -7.62 -18.96 10.90
CA MET A 1 -7.07 -17.61 10.69
C MET A 1 -7.71 -17.00 9.45
N VAL A 2 -8.41 -15.89 9.63
CA VAL A 2 -9.08 -15.20 8.51
C VAL A 2 -8.15 -14.15 7.91
N LEU A 3 -7.48 -13.36 8.75
CA LEU A 3 -6.71 -12.19 8.32
C LEU A 3 -5.28 -12.24 8.89
N SER A 4 -4.29 -12.00 8.04
CA SER A 4 -2.91 -11.69 8.46
C SER A 4 -2.61 -10.24 8.12
N ILE A 5 -2.13 -9.48 9.09
CA ILE A 5 -1.81 -8.07 8.96
C ILE A 5 -0.28 -7.92 8.97
N ILE A 6 0.26 -7.30 7.94
CA ILE A 6 1.70 -7.04 7.81
C ILE A 6 1.92 -5.53 7.90
N VAL A 7 2.65 -5.10 8.92
CA VAL A 7 3.07 -3.70 9.10
C VAL A 7 4.58 -3.63 8.96
N VAL A 8 5.09 -2.77 8.08
CA VAL A 8 6.54 -2.54 7.95
C VAL A 8 6.91 -1.24 8.65
N SER A 9 7.74 -1.35 9.70
CA SER A 9 8.26 -0.22 10.47
C SER A 9 9.66 0.15 10.00
N TYR A 10 9.93 1.43 9.83
CA TYR A 10 11.27 1.99 9.67
C TYR A 10 11.32 3.43 10.20
N ASN A 11 11.81 3.59 11.43
CA ASN A 11 11.83 4.87 12.15
C ASN A 11 10.43 5.50 12.23
N THR A 12 9.48 4.78 12.80
CA THR A 12 8.05 5.15 12.84
C THR A 12 7.49 5.23 14.26
N ARG A 13 8.34 5.46 15.25
CA ARG A 13 7.98 5.53 16.68
C ARG A 13 6.76 6.43 16.94
N GLU A 14 6.65 7.51 16.20
CA GLU A 14 5.58 8.51 16.34
C GLU A 14 4.19 8.00 15.93
N PHE A 15 4.12 6.99 15.03
CA PHE A 15 2.89 6.54 14.40
C PHE A 15 2.52 5.10 14.74
N ILE A 16 3.50 4.25 14.99
CA ILE A 16 3.29 2.80 15.08
C ILE A 16 2.28 2.43 16.16
N CYS A 17 2.27 3.14 17.30
CA CYS A 17 1.30 2.88 18.38
C CYS A 17 -0.13 3.18 17.95
N SER A 18 -0.38 4.32 17.30
CA SER A 18 -1.73 4.68 16.81
C SER A 18 -2.21 3.65 15.81
N CYS A 19 -1.36 3.23 14.88
CA CYS A 19 -1.65 2.19 13.90
C CYS A 19 -2.05 0.87 14.60
N LEU A 20 -1.18 0.33 15.47
CA LEU A 20 -1.42 -0.96 16.14
C LEU A 20 -2.63 -0.92 17.08
N ASN A 21 -2.85 0.18 17.78
CA ASN A 21 -4.04 0.38 18.62
C ASN A 21 -5.31 0.44 17.77
N SER A 22 -5.29 1.10 16.61
CA SER A 22 -6.43 1.12 15.69
C SER A 22 -6.79 -0.27 15.19
N ILE A 23 -5.79 -1.11 14.88
CA ILE A 23 -6.00 -2.51 14.51
C ILE A 23 -6.71 -3.27 15.65
N LYS A 24 -6.15 -3.26 16.86
CA LYS A 24 -6.73 -3.97 18.03
C LYS A 24 -8.16 -3.51 18.31
N LYS A 25 -8.43 -2.21 18.22
CA LYS A 25 -9.74 -1.62 18.50
C LYS A 25 -10.80 -1.95 17.43
N CYS A 26 -10.38 -2.14 16.19
CA CYS A 26 -11.31 -2.27 15.06
C CYS A 26 -11.53 -3.71 14.58
N LEU A 27 -10.84 -4.70 15.14
CA LEU A 27 -10.93 -6.10 14.72
C LEU A 27 -11.49 -7.03 15.81
N ASP A 28 -12.38 -6.51 16.63
CA ASP A 28 -13.05 -7.33 17.64
C ASP A 28 -13.95 -8.39 16.97
N GLY A 29 -13.80 -9.65 17.38
CA GLY A 29 -14.56 -10.79 16.82
C GLY A 29 -13.95 -11.46 15.59
N LEU A 30 -12.89 -10.91 14.97
CA LEU A 30 -12.17 -11.57 13.87
C LEU A 30 -11.00 -12.41 14.39
N THR A 31 -10.73 -13.54 13.73
CA THR A 31 -9.50 -14.31 13.97
C THR A 31 -8.38 -13.76 13.10
N TYR A 32 -7.44 -13.02 13.70
CA TYR A 32 -6.35 -12.38 12.99
C TYR A 32 -5.00 -12.56 13.67
N GLU A 33 -3.95 -12.24 12.95
CA GLU A 33 -2.58 -12.13 13.45
C GLU A 33 -1.96 -10.82 12.96
N ILE A 34 -1.06 -10.25 13.76
CA ILE A 34 -0.30 -9.06 13.38
C ILE A 34 1.18 -9.43 13.33
N ILE A 35 1.79 -9.13 12.21
CA ILE A 35 3.21 -9.32 11.96
C ILE A 35 3.80 -7.94 11.68
N VAL A 36 4.64 -7.46 12.60
CA VAL A 36 5.41 -6.24 12.38
C VAL A 36 6.80 -6.61 11.91
N VAL A 37 7.21 -6.07 10.78
CA VAL A 37 8.57 -6.24 10.27
C VAL A 37 9.31 -4.92 10.46
N ASP A 38 10.18 -4.86 11.46
CA ASP A 38 11.05 -3.71 11.65
C ASP A 38 12.24 -3.76 10.69
N ASN A 39 12.38 -2.71 9.92
CA ASN A 39 13.36 -2.63 8.84
C ASN A 39 14.64 -1.91 9.28
N HIS A 40 15.15 -2.26 10.49
CA HIS A 40 16.32 -1.67 11.12
C HIS A 40 16.10 -0.23 11.62
N SER A 41 15.08 -0.04 12.45
CA SER A 41 14.81 1.25 13.10
C SER A 41 15.85 1.56 14.18
N VAL A 42 16.17 2.85 14.33
CA VAL A 42 17.12 3.38 15.34
C VAL A 42 16.47 4.43 16.25
N ASP A 43 15.17 4.67 16.10
CA ASP A 43 14.39 5.68 16.83
C ASP A 43 13.71 5.14 18.10
N GLY A 44 13.94 3.87 18.45
CA GLY A 44 13.28 3.18 19.56
C GLY A 44 11.91 2.56 19.20
N SER A 45 11.54 2.50 17.92
CA SER A 45 10.31 1.83 17.48
C SER A 45 10.22 0.37 17.95
N CYS A 46 11.31 -0.42 17.81
CA CYS A 46 11.33 -1.82 18.23
C CYS A 46 11.08 -1.99 19.72
N GLN A 47 11.78 -1.20 20.55
CA GLN A 47 11.61 -1.26 22.01
C GLN A 47 10.17 -0.99 22.40
N LEU A 48 9.57 0.06 21.84
CA LEU A 48 8.19 0.44 22.11
C LEU A 48 7.20 -0.66 21.70
N ILE A 49 7.42 -1.33 20.55
CA ILE A 49 6.57 -2.44 20.10
C ILE A 49 6.70 -3.64 21.07
N HIS A 50 7.90 -3.97 21.53
CA HIS A 50 8.12 -5.05 22.50
C HIS A 50 7.43 -4.76 23.84
N GLU A 51 7.46 -3.52 24.31
CA GLU A 51 6.89 -3.12 25.60
C GLU A 51 5.36 -3.06 25.56
N ASP A 52 4.78 -2.42 24.54
CA ASP A 52 3.34 -2.11 24.48
C ASP A 52 2.52 -3.18 23.75
N PHE A 53 3.15 -4.02 22.92
CA PHE A 53 2.48 -5.01 22.09
C PHE A 53 3.14 -6.39 22.10
N PRO A 54 3.29 -7.02 23.29
CA PRO A 54 4.04 -8.29 23.42
C PRO A 54 3.41 -9.49 22.71
N ASP A 55 2.11 -9.41 22.39
CA ASP A 55 1.35 -10.52 21.77
C ASP A 55 1.52 -10.61 20.24
N LEU A 56 2.12 -9.61 19.60
CA LEU A 56 2.31 -9.63 18.16
C LEU A 56 3.67 -10.22 17.76
N LEU A 57 3.76 -10.70 16.53
CA LEU A 57 5.02 -11.17 15.98
C LEU A 57 5.86 -10.00 15.48
N LEU A 58 6.91 -9.62 16.22
CA LEU A 58 7.91 -8.66 15.75
C LEU A 58 9.09 -9.39 15.09
N MET A 59 9.42 -8.99 13.88
CA MET A 59 10.55 -9.50 13.08
C MET A 59 11.52 -8.38 12.78
N GLU A 60 12.67 -8.36 13.46
CA GLU A 60 13.70 -7.35 13.26
C GLU A 60 14.66 -7.71 12.12
N ASN A 61 14.89 -6.77 11.22
CA ASN A 61 15.89 -6.89 10.16
C ASN A 61 17.24 -6.32 10.65
N ARG A 62 18.33 -6.95 10.25
CA ARG A 62 19.70 -6.46 10.57
C ARG A 62 20.09 -5.23 9.74
N GLU A 63 19.38 -4.95 8.66
CA GLU A 63 19.57 -3.81 7.76
C GLU A 63 18.24 -3.42 7.12
N ASN A 64 18.15 -2.22 6.54
CA ASN A 64 16.97 -1.81 5.79
C ASN A 64 16.93 -2.52 4.42
N LEU A 65 16.08 -3.55 4.32
CA LEU A 65 15.90 -4.37 3.12
C LEU A 65 15.05 -3.68 2.03
N GLY A 66 14.43 -2.53 2.34
CA GLY A 66 13.37 -1.90 1.53
C GLY A 66 11.99 -2.50 1.80
N PHE A 67 10.95 -1.78 1.35
CA PHE A 67 9.57 -2.10 1.67
C PHE A 67 9.14 -3.47 1.12
N ALA A 68 9.37 -3.72 -0.17
CA ALA A 68 8.95 -4.95 -0.83
C ALA A 68 9.50 -6.22 -0.16
N LYS A 69 10.81 -6.25 0.14
CA LYS A 69 11.44 -7.40 0.80
C LYS A 69 10.98 -7.57 2.24
N ALA A 70 10.76 -6.46 2.96
CA ALA A 70 10.26 -6.51 4.33
C ALA A 70 8.84 -7.09 4.38
N VAL A 71 7.92 -6.65 3.49
CA VAL A 71 6.58 -7.22 3.37
C VAL A 71 6.65 -8.71 3.04
N ASN A 72 7.45 -9.11 2.05
CA ASN A 72 7.60 -10.52 1.68
C ASN A 72 8.17 -11.39 2.82
N ARG A 73 9.04 -10.82 3.67
CA ARG A 73 9.54 -11.50 4.87
C ARG A 73 8.41 -11.78 5.86
N GLY A 74 7.55 -10.78 6.11
CA GLY A 74 6.34 -10.96 6.92
C GLY A 74 5.37 -11.96 6.30
N TYR A 75 5.13 -11.88 5.00
CA TYR A 75 4.24 -12.77 4.26
C TYR A 75 4.56 -14.26 4.47
N LYS A 76 5.83 -14.62 4.55
CA LYS A 76 6.27 -16.01 4.80
C LYS A 76 5.83 -16.57 6.16
N LYS A 77 5.33 -15.72 7.06
CA LYS A 77 4.82 -16.11 8.39
C LYS A 77 3.30 -16.07 8.47
N THR A 78 2.60 -15.67 7.39
CA THR A 78 1.15 -15.50 7.39
C THR A 78 0.39 -16.81 7.20
N GLY A 79 -0.65 -17.02 8.02
CA GLY A 79 -1.60 -18.14 7.92
C GLY A 79 -2.99 -17.75 7.41
N GLY A 80 -3.30 -16.46 7.28
CA GLY A 80 -4.62 -15.96 6.93
C GLY A 80 -5.04 -16.21 5.47
N LYS A 81 -6.34 -16.29 5.25
CA LYS A 81 -6.98 -16.32 3.92
C LYS A 81 -6.80 -14.98 3.20
N TYR A 82 -6.87 -13.89 3.96
CA TYR A 82 -6.67 -12.52 3.50
C TYR A 82 -5.42 -11.92 4.11
N LEU A 83 -4.78 -11.03 3.36
CA LEU A 83 -3.55 -10.34 3.75
C LEU A 83 -3.79 -8.84 3.72
N LEU A 84 -3.66 -8.18 4.86
CA LEU A 84 -3.69 -6.72 4.95
C LEU A 84 -2.26 -6.21 5.04
N ILE A 85 -1.82 -5.47 4.03
CA ILE A 85 -0.58 -4.70 4.08
C ILE A 85 -0.95 -3.31 4.53
N LEU A 86 -0.32 -2.84 5.61
CA LEU A 86 -0.66 -1.58 6.23
C LEU A 86 0.62 -0.79 6.55
N ASN A 87 0.65 0.47 6.15
CA ASN A 87 1.71 1.37 6.57
C ASN A 87 1.51 1.78 8.04
N PRO A 88 2.60 2.05 8.78
CA PRO A 88 2.54 2.41 10.20
C PRO A 88 1.94 3.79 10.49
N ASP A 89 1.75 4.63 9.47
CA ASP A 89 1.10 5.95 9.53
C ASP A 89 -0.37 5.92 9.06
N VAL A 90 -0.98 4.72 9.04
CA VAL A 90 -2.40 4.50 8.73
C VAL A 90 -3.15 4.08 9.98
N GLU A 91 -4.29 4.71 10.23
CA GLU A 91 -5.25 4.33 11.27
C GLU A 91 -6.52 3.77 10.62
N ILE A 92 -6.95 2.60 11.11
CA ILE A 92 -8.18 1.93 10.65
C ILE A 92 -9.37 2.55 11.36
N LEU A 93 -10.43 2.87 10.63
CA LEU A 93 -11.71 3.26 11.23
C LEU A 93 -12.63 2.06 11.46
N PRO A 94 -13.49 2.10 12.51
CA PRO A 94 -14.36 1.00 12.89
C PRO A 94 -15.20 0.45 11.73
N GLY A 95 -15.31 -0.89 11.65
CA GLY A 95 -16.08 -1.61 10.64
C GLY A 95 -15.46 -1.63 9.23
N SER A 96 -14.33 -0.95 9.02
CA SER A 96 -13.72 -0.87 7.68
C SER A 96 -13.20 -2.21 7.19
N ILE A 97 -12.52 -2.97 8.06
CA ILE A 97 -11.96 -4.28 7.68
C ILE A 97 -13.06 -5.32 7.46
N ASP A 98 -14.08 -5.33 8.30
CA ASP A 98 -15.23 -6.24 8.15
C ASP A 98 -15.92 -6.04 6.81
N LYS A 99 -16.17 -4.77 6.43
CA LYS A 99 -16.74 -4.41 5.13
C LYS A 99 -15.84 -4.87 3.98
N MET A 100 -14.52 -4.70 4.10
CA MET A 100 -13.57 -5.14 3.06
C MET A 100 -13.55 -6.66 2.91
N ILE A 101 -13.58 -7.41 4.01
CA ILE A 101 -13.64 -8.88 3.98
C ILE A 101 -14.95 -9.33 3.37
N HIS A 102 -16.07 -8.75 3.81
CA HIS A 102 -17.40 -9.06 3.25
C HIS A 102 -17.45 -8.81 1.74
N PHE A 103 -16.92 -7.68 1.28
CA PHE A 103 -16.82 -7.38 -0.15
C PHE A 103 -16.01 -8.44 -0.91
N LEU A 104 -14.86 -8.88 -0.37
CA LEU A 104 -14.08 -9.93 -1.00
C LEU A 104 -14.81 -11.29 -1.02
N GLU A 105 -15.65 -11.60 -0.03
CA GLU A 105 -16.46 -12.83 -0.05
C GLU A 105 -17.57 -12.75 -1.11
N GLU A 106 -18.19 -11.59 -1.27
CA GLU A 106 -19.28 -11.36 -2.24
C GLU A 106 -18.76 -11.29 -3.69
N TYR A 107 -17.54 -10.76 -3.90
CA TYR A 107 -16.94 -10.58 -5.22
C TYR A 107 -15.64 -11.41 -5.37
N PRO A 108 -15.75 -12.72 -5.67
CA PRO A 108 -14.63 -13.65 -5.70
C PRO A 108 -13.56 -13.32 -6.76
N GLU A 109 -13.91 -12.59 -7.80
CA GLU A 109 -12.97 -12.12 -8.83
C GLU A 109 -12.07 -10.96 -8.36
N THR A 110 -12.33 -10.39 -7.17
CA THR A 110 -11.51 -9.30 -6.62
C THR A 110 -10.29 -9.88 -5.92
N GLY A 111 -9.11 -9.61 -6.46
CA GLY A 111 -7.82 -10.02 -5.89
C GLY A 111 -7.25 -9.02 -4.90
N LEU A 112 -7.51 -7.72 -5.12
CA LEU A 112 -7.01 -6.62 -4.29
C LEU A 112 -8.10 -5.58 -4.06
N LEU A 113 -8.29 -5.20 -2.80
CA LEU A 113 -9.21 -4.16 -2.37
C LEU A 113 -8.44 -3.01 -1.71
N LEU A 114 -8.77 -1.78 -2.12
CA LEU A 114 -8.14 -0.54 -1.67
C LEU A 114 -9.19 0.32 -0.96
N PRO A 115 -8.99 0.73 0.30
CA PRO A 115 -9.94 1.57 1.02
C PRO A 115 -9.86 3.04 0.57
N LYS A 116 -10.86 3.80 0.97
CA LYS A 116 -10.79 5.26 0.96
C LYS A 116 -9.76 5.72 1.98
N LEU A 117 -8.78 6.51 1.52
CA LEU A 117 -7.83 7.17 2.40
C LEU A 117 -8.24 8.63 2.61
N LEU A 118 -8.24 9.05 3.86
CA LEU A 118 -8.43 10.45 4.25
C LEU A 118 -7.13 11.00 4.82
N ASN A 119 -6.92 12.28 4.62
CA ASN A 119 -5.91 13.04 5.37
C ASN A 119 -6.37 13.22 6.83
N PRO A 120 -5.48 13.57 7.77
CA PRO A 120 -5.87 13.84 9.16
C PRO A 120 -6.93 14.94 9.34
N ASP A 121 -7.05 15.86 8.38
CA ASP A 121 -8.07 16.91 8.34
C ASP A 121 -9.43 16.43 7.78
N GLY A 122 -9.56 15.13 7.48
CA GLY A 122 -10.75 14.51 6.90
C GLY A 122 -10.92 14.70 5.39
N SER A 123 -10.03 15.43 4.72
CA SER A 123 -10.08 15.59 3.27
C SER A 123 -9.69 14.29 2.53
N LEU A 124 -10.28 14.07 1.34
CA LEU A 124 -10.00 12.89 0.53
C LEU A 124 -8.54 12.88 0.03
N GLN A 125 -7.86 11.77 0.25
CA GLN A 125 -6.59 11.47 -0.39
C GLN A 125 -6.83 10.75 -1.72
N PHE A 126 -6.45 11.37 -2.84
CA PHE A 126 -6.52 10.70 -4.14
C PHE A 126 -5.48 9.57 -4.17
N SER A 127 -5.87 8.38 -3.71
CA SER A 127 -4.99 7.20 -3.59
C SER A 127 -4.99 6.32 -4.83
N CYS A 128 -6.03 6.39 -5.66
CA CYS A 128 -6.15 5.62 -6.89
C CYS A 128 -5.50 6.30 -8.09
N ARG A 129 -5.05 5.52 -9.05
CA ARG A 129 -4.30 5.99 -10.22
C ARG A 129 -4.64 5.15 -11.45
N THR A 130 -4.46 5.76 -12.64
CA THR A 130 -4.30 5.00 -13.88
C THR A 130 -2.85 4.56 -14.07
N PHE A 131 -2.61 3.51 -14.86
CA PHE A 131 -1.22 3.14 -15.18
C PHE A 131 -0.48 4.29 -15.89
N TYR A 132 0.82 4.27 -15.73
CA TYR A 132 1.67 5.28 -16.35
C TYR A 132 1.68 5.13 -17.87
N ASN A 133 1.71 6.27 -18.58
CA ASN A 133 2.08 6.38 -19.98
C ASN A 133 3.15 7.46 -20.13
N PHE A 134 3.68 7.61 -21.35
CA PHE A 134 4.75 8.57 -21.61
C PHE A 134 4.37 10.01 -21.22
N LEU A 135 3.15 10.45 -21.54
CA LEU A 135 2.69 11.80 -21.22
C LEU A 135 2.56 12.01 -19.70
N ILE A 136 2.04 11.04 -18.97
CA ILE A 136 1.95 11.11 -17.51
C ILE A 136 3.35 11.23 -16.90
N LEU A 137 4.32 10.45 -17.39
CA LEU A 137 5.71 10.53 -16.93
C LEU A 137 6.32 11.88 -17.23
N LEU A 138 6.10 12.40 -18.43
CA LEU A 138 6.57 13.73 -18.84
C LEU A 138 6.06 14.81 -17.86
N PHE A 139 4.75 14.85 -17.58
CA PHE A 139 4.20 15.83 -16.67
C PHE A 139 4.68 15.63 -15.21
N ARG A 140 4.76 14.40 -14.74
CA ARG A 140 5.13 14.12 -13.33
C ARG A 140 6.63 14.23 -13.03
N ARG A 141 7.50 14.17 -14.06
CA ARG A 141 8.96 14.13 -13.90
C ARG A 141 9.68 15.38 -14.37
N THR A 142 8.94 16.30 -15.00
CA THR A 142 9.49 17.57 -15.48
C THR A 142 8.81 18.73 -14.74
N PRO A 143 9.34 19.97 -14.86
CA PRO A 143 8.70 21.17 -14.33
C PRO A 143 7.28 21.41 -14.85
N LEU A 144 6.88 20.79 -15.98
CA LEU A 144 5.55 20.94 -16.57
C LEU A 144 4.42 20.63 -15.58
N GLY A 145 4.58 19.60 -14.76
CA GLY A 145 3.56 19.25 -13.76
C GLY A 145 3.46 20.25 -12.61
N LYS A 146 4.52 21.02 -12.33
CA LYS A 146 4.48 22.11 -11.36
C LYS A 146 3.84 23.36 -11.95
N VAL A 147 4.11 23.64 -13.24
CA VAL A 147 3.54 24.78 -13.96
C VAL A 147 2.05 24.56 -14.25
N PHE A 148 1.65 23.33 -14.55
CA PHE A 148 0.27 22.96 -14.88
C PHE A 148 -0.26 21.85 -13.95
N PRO A 149 -0.41 22.09 -12.63
CA PRO A 149 -0.78 21.05 -11.65
C PRO A 149 -2.18 20.46 -11.90
N ASN A 150 -3.08 21.23 -12.47
CA ASN A 150 -4.46 20.84 -12.78
C ASN A 150 -4.66 20.39 -14.23
N HIS A 151 -3.58 20.12 -14.97
CA HIS A 151 -3.71 19.68 -16.36
C HIS A 151 -4.51 18.37 -16.46
N ARG A 152 -5.34 18.25 -17.49
CA ARG A 152 -6.27 17.10 -17.69
C ARG A 152 -5.56 15.74 -17.59
N ILE A 153 -4.31 15.62 -18.08
CA ILE A 153 -3.52 14.39 -17.98
C ILE A 153 -3.25 14.01 -16.52
N ILE A 154 -2.88 15.00 -15.67
CA ILE A 154 -2.62 14.77 -14.25
C ILE A 154 -3.93 14.42 -13.53
N ARG A 155 -4.99 15.19 -13.76
CA ARG A 155 -6.32 14.94 -13.16
C ARG A 155 -6.82 13.54 -13.49
N LYS A 156 -6.75 13.15 -14.78
CA LYS A 156 -7.14 11.79 -15.23
C LYS A 156 -6.28 10.70 -14.57
N HIS A 157 -4.96 10.90 -14.51
CA HIS A 157 -4.05 9.94 -13.87
C HIS A 157 -4.33 9.79 -12.37
N LEU A 158 -4.63 10.87 -11.67
CA LEU A 158 -4.96 10.90 -10.25
C LEU A 158 -6.43 10.57 -9.99
N MET A 159 -7.22 10.27 -11.04
CA MET A 159 -8.63 9.97 -10.99
C MET A 159 -9.46 11.04 -10.24
N MET A 160 -9.05 12.33 -10.35
CA MET A 160 -9.66 13.47 -9.62
C MET A 160 -11.03 13.86 -10.14
N ASP A 161 -11.41 13.42 -11.34
CA ASP A 161 -12.69 13.74 -11.98
C ASP A 161 -13.81 12.76 -11.59
N TRP A 162 -13.54 11.87 -10.65
CA TRP A 162 -14.47 10.92 -10.06
C TRP A 162 -14.73 11.29 -8.59
N ASP A 163 -15.96 11.13 -8.12
CA ASP A 163 -16.40 11.55 -6.78
C ASP A 163 -15.97 10.60 -5.64
N HIS A 164 -15.44 9.43 -5.96
CA HIS A 164 -14.97 8.40 -5.01
C HIS A 164 -16.05 7.95 -4.00
N ARG A 165 -17.32 7.89 -4.42
CA ARG A 165 -18.44 7.50 -3.55
C ARG A 165 -18.89 6.04 -3.73
N GLU A 166 -18.53 5.41 -4.83
CA GLU A 166 -18.92 4.06 -5.18
C GLU A 166 -17.71 3.16 -5.42
N PRO A 167 -17.84 1.83 -5.21
CA PRO A 167 -16.80 0.87 -5.57
C PRO A 167 -16.46 0.98 -7.06
N ARG A 168 -15.18 0.94 -7.38
CA ARG A 168 -14.72 1.06 -8.76
C ARG A 168 -13.46 0.27 -9.02
N GLU A 169 -13.43 -0.46 -10.13
CA GLU A 169 -12.18 -1.03 -10.62
C GLU A 169 -11.21 0.08 -11.03
N VAL A 170 -9.96 -0.03 -10.55
CA VAL A 170 -8.89 0.93 -10.80
C VAL A 170 -7.65 0.22 -11.34
N ASP A 171 -6.74 0.98 -11.95
CA ASP A 171 -5.51 0.38 -12.44
C ASP A 171 -4.57 0.00 -11.29
N TRP A 172 -4.37 0.92 -10.35
CA TRP A 172 -3.59 0.69 -9.14
C TRP A 172 -3.89 1.73 -8.07
N GLY A 173 -3.48 1.46 -6.84
CA GLY A 173 -3.56 2.41 -5.74
C GLY A 173 -2.34 2.38 -4.84
N LEU A 174 -2.21 3.39 -3.99
CA LEU A 174 -1.08 3.54 -3.07
C LEU A 174 -0.98 2.33 -2.13
N GLY A 175 0.23 1.82 -1.94
CA GLY A 175 0.55 0.71 -1.06
C GLY A 175 0.40 0.99 0.44
N ALA A 176 -0.29 2.08 0.82
CA ALA A 176 -0.48 2.47 2.22
C ALA A 176 -1.41 1.53 2.99
N CYS A 177 -2.47 1.05 2.33
CA CYS A 177 -3.39 0.05 2.85
C CYS A 177 -3.94 -0.80 1.71
N MET A 178 -3.67 -2.10 1.72
CA MET A 178 -4.02 -3.04 0.66
C MET A 178 -4.53 -4.34 1.29
N LEU A 179 -5.80 -4.70 1.05
CA LEU A 179 -6.33 -6.01 1.42
C LEU A 179 -6.32 -6.94 0.22
N LEU A 180 -5.55 -8.01 0.30
CA LEU A 180 -5.39 -9.00 -0.76
C LEU A 180 -6.09 -10.31 -0.41
N ARG A 181 -6.66 -10.94 -1.41
CA ARG A 181 -6.98 -12.36 -1.40
C ARG A 181 -5.67 -13.15 -1.59
N LYS A 182 -5.27 -13.97 -0.62
CA LYS A 182 -4.00 -14.73 -0.69
C LYS A 182 -3.91 -15.64 -1.91
N GLU A 183 -5.04 -16.22 -2.31
CA GLU A 183 -5.15 -17.06 -3.51
C GLU A 183 -4.73 -16.31 -4.79
N ALA A 184 -5.03 -15.02 -4.90
CA ALA A 184 -4.69 -14.21 -6.07
C ALA A 184 -3.18 -14.07 -6.31
N LEU A 185 -2.35 -14.41 -5.32
CA LEU A 185 -0.89 -14.41 -5.47
C LEU A 185 -0.35 -15.65 -6.20
N GLY A 186 -1.15 -16.72 -6.34
CA GLY A 186 -0.71 -17.95 -7.00
C GLY A 186 0.54 -18.57 -6.40
N GLY A 187 0.78 -18.39 -5.10
CA GLY A 187 1.97 -18.88 -4.40
C GLY A 187 3.23 -18.01 -4.59
N GLN A 188 3.12 -16.89 -5.29
CA GLN A 188 4.24 -15.95 -5.47
C GLN A 188 4.39 -15.02 -4.27
N ASP A 189 5.56 -14.37 -4.16
CA ASP A 189 5.77 -13.24 -3.25
C ASP A 189 4.79 -12.10 -3.57
N ILE A 190 4.34 -11.38 -2.53
CA ILE A 190 3.42 -10.24 -2.70
C ILE A 190 4.05 -9.20 -3.62
N PHE A 191 5.25 -8.74 -3.28
CA PHE A 191 5.98 -7.76 -4.06
C PHE A 191 7.23 -8.34 -4.72
N ASP A 192 7.60 -7.80 -5.85
CA ASP A 192 8.88 -8.12 -6.47
C ASP A 192 10.02 -7.47 -5.67
N GLY A 193 10.84 -8.29 -5.03
CA GLY A 193 11.93 -7.87 -4.16
C GLY A 193 13.04 -7.04 -4.84
N ARG A 194 12.98 -6.83 -6.17
CA ARG A 194 13.86 -5.90 -6.90
C ARG A 194 13.52 -4.44 -6.63
N PHE A 195 12.26 -4.13 -6.22
CA PHE A 195 11.84 -2.79 -5.83
C PHE A 195 12.21 -2.57 -4.36
N PHE A 196 13.09 -1.60 -4.12
CA PHE A 196 13.43 -1.21 -2.76
C PHE A 196 12.29 -0.38 -2.14
N LEU A 197 11.77 0.56 -2.90
CA LEU A 197 10.67 1.45 -2.54
C LEU A 197 10.05 2.02 -3.81
N TYR A 198 8.73 2.17 -3.84
CA TYR A 198 7.92 2.61 -4.97
C TYR A 198 7.88 1.63 -6.15
N PHE A 199 6.78 1.64 -6.88
CA PHE A 199 6.44 0.75 -7.99
C PHE A 199 6.19 -0.72 -7.62
N GLU A 200 6.44 -1.16 -6.39
CA GLU A 200 6.04 -2.49 -5.92
C GLU A 200 4.51 -2.64 -5.94
N ASP A 201 3.78 -1.58 -5.55
CA ASP A 201 2.32 -1.49 -5.62
C ASP A 201 1.79 -1.50 -7.05
N VAL A 202 2.39 -0.71 -7.94
CA VAL A 202 2.06 -0.68 -9.37
C VAL A 202 2.31 -2.05 -10.01
N ASP A 203 3.44 -2.69 -9.69
CA ASP A 203 3.81 -4.00 -10.19
C ASP A 203 2.84 -5.09 -9.73
N LEU A 204 2.46 -5.08 -8.46
CA LEU A 204 1.48 -6.02 -7.92
C LEU A 204 0.14 -5.87 -8.64
N CYS A 205 -0.40 -4.66 -8.74
CA CYS A 205 -1.67 -4.41 -9.41
C CYS A 205 -1.64 -4.86 -10.88
N LEU A 206 -0.53 -4.59 -11.59
CA LEU A 206 -0.37 -5.01 -12.98
C LEU A 206 -0.30 -6.55 -13.11
N ARG A 207 0.38 -7.24 -12.19
CA ARG A 207 0.44 -8.72 -12.17
C ARG A 207 -0.93 -9.32 -11.93
N LEU A 208 -1.65 -8.85 -10.91
CA LEU A 208 -3.00 -9.31 -10.59
C LEU A 208 -3.94 -9.14 -11.80
N LYS A 209 -3.94 -7.97 -12.44
CA LYS A 209 -4.78 -7.74 -13.63
C LYS A 209 -4.40 -8.63 -14.82
N LYS A 210 -3.13 -8.96 -15.01
CA LYS A 210 -2.70 -9.91 -16.06
C LYS A 210 -3.17 -11.34 -15.81
N GLU A 211 -3.35 -11.73 -14.56
CA GLU A 211 -3.89 -13.02 -14.14
C GLU A 211 -5.44 -13.00 -14.06
N GLY A 212 -6.09 -11.91 -14.50
CA GLY A 212 -7.55 -11.79 -14.54
C GLY A 212 -8.21 -11.31 -13.25
N TRP A 213 -7.43 -10.98 -12.21
CA TRP A 213 -7.96 -10.47 -10.96
C TRP A 213 -8.32 -8.98 -11.06
N LYS A 214 -9.41 -8.59 -10.41
CA LYS A 214 -9.79 -7.18 -10.28
C LYS A 214 -9.04 -6.51 -9.13
N VAL A 215 -8.67 -5.25 -9.35
CA VAL A 215 -8.18 -4.31 -8.34
C VAL A 215 -9.27 -3.28 -8.13
N VAL A 216 -9.88 -3.24 -6.93
CA VAL A 216 -11.06 -2.44 -6.68
C VAL A 216 -10.81 -1.43 -5.57
N TYR A 217 -11.21 -0.18 -5.79
CA TYR A 217 -11.35 0.83 -4.75
C TYR A 217 -12.72 0.67 -4.08
N TYR A 218 -12.74 0.67 -2.75
CA TYR A 218 -13.94 0.46 -1.96
C TYR A 218 -14.12 1.59 -0.93
N PRO A 219 -15.01 2.56 -1.20
CA PRO A 219 -15.12 3.78 -0.40
C PRO A 219 -15.82 3.63 0.94
N GLU A 220 -16.53 2.52 1.18
CA GLU A 220 -17.17 2.25 2.47
C GLU A 220 -16.19 1.84 3.57
N ALA A 221 -15.02 1.36 3.19
CA ALA A 221 -13.89 1.17 4.08
C ALA A 221 -13.05 2.45 4.12
N VAL A 222 -12.84 3.01 5.29
CA VAL A 222 -12.18 4.30 5.47
C VAL A 222 -10.99 4.17 6.40
N MET A 223 -9.86 4.72 6.00
CA MET A 223 -8.64 4.79 6.80
C MET A 223 -8.15 6.23 6.84
N ILE A 224 -7.53 6.65 7.95
CA ILE A 224 -6.80 7.91 8.04
C ILE A 224 -5.34 7.63 7.76
N HIS A 225 -4.74 8.32 6.78
CA HIS A 225 -3.35 8.16 6.42
C HIS A 225 -2.61 9.48 6.61
N SER A 226 -1.75 9.53 7.61
CA SER A 226 -1.02 10.73 8.03
C SER A 226 0.04 11.19 7.03
N HIS A 227 0.31 10.36 6.01
CA HIS A 227 1.18 10.66 4.86
C HIS A 227 2.53 11.27 5.27
N TRP A 228 3.23 10.59 6.18
CA TRP A 228 4.50 11.07 6.71
C TRP A 228 5.60 11.03 5.64
N ARG A 229 5.79 12.16 4.98
CA ARG A 229 6.78 12.31 3.90
C ARG A 229 8.19 12.50 4.45
N HIS A 230 8.80 11.48 5.03
CA HIS A 230 10.26 11.49 5.23
C HIS A 230 11.02 11.74 3.91
N SER A 231 10.41 11.36 2.81
CA SER A 231 10.99 11.48 1.47
C SER A 231 10.97 12.90 0.88
N ALA A 232 10.25 13.86 1.46
CA ALA A 232 10.07 15.19 0.89
C ALA A 232 11.14 16.22 1.31
N ARG A 233 11.91 15.96 2.37
CA ARG A 233 12.89 16.90 2.91
C ARG A 233 14.27 16.67 2.28
N GLY A 234 14.71 17.62 1.42
CA GLY A 234 16.08 17.69 0.88
C GLY A 234 16.19 17.57 -0.64
N VAL A 235 17.14 18.31 -1.23
CA VAL A 235 17.37 18.35 -2.70
C VAL A 235 18.00 17.06 -3.21
N PHE A 236 18.82 16.38 -2.38
CA PHE A 236 19.43 15.07 -2.66
C PHE A 236 18.72 13.96 -1.86
N ASN A 237 17.49 13.68 -2.21
CA ASN A 237 16.70 12.73 -1.46
C ASN A 237 16.84 11.32 -2.02
N ARG A 238 17.35 10.37 -1.19
CA ARG A 238 17.46 8.93 -1.50
C ARG A 238 16.16 8.37 -2.09
N ALA A 239 15.00 8.83 -1.61
CA ALA A 239 13.70 8.39 -2.10
C ALA A 239 13.43 8.76 -3.56
N LYS A 240 13.92 9.93 -4.05
CA LYS A 240 13.80 10.32 -5.48
C LYS A 240 14.62 9.40 -6.37
N TRP A 241 15.83 9.03 -5.92
CA TRP A 241 16.69 8.09 -6.64
C TRP A 241 16.10 6.69 -6.66
N GLU A 242 15.58 6.20 -5.54
CA GLU A 242 14.90 4.90 -5.49
C GLU A 242 13.66 4.90 -6.37
N HIS A 243 12.89 5.99 -6.41
CA HIS A 243 11.76 6.09 -7.31
C HIS A 243 12.17 6.04 -8.79
N LEU A 244 13.27 6.68 -9.19
CA LEU A 244 13.78 6.63 -10.56
C LEU A 244 14.29 5.21 -10.89
N LYS A 245 15.07 4.59 -10.00
CA LYS A 245 15.55 3.21 -10.18
C LYS A 245 14.37 2.24 -10.30
N SER A 246 13.34 2.39 -9.48
CA SER A 246 12.15 1.54 -9.51
C SER A 246 11.35 1.73 -10.80
N LEU A 247 11.22 2.96 -11.29
CA LEU A 247 10.62 3.24 -12.59
C LEU A 247 11.35 2.52 -13.73
N ILE A 248 12.69 2.59 -13.77
CA ILE A 248 13.50 1.91 -14.78
C ILE A 248 13.33 0.40 -14.68
N LYS A 249 13.38 -0.16 -13.45
CA LYS A 249 13.17 -1.60 -13.23
C LYS A 249 11.80 -2.06 -13.69
N PHE A 250 10.76 -1.27 -13.39
CA PHE A 250 9.39 -1.56 -13.81
C PHE A 250 9.28 -1.60 -15.33
N TYR A 251 9.84 -0.59 -16.03
CA TYR A 251 9.85 -0.54 -17.49
C TYR A 251 10.59 -1.73 -18.10
N LEU A 252 11.79 -2.04 -17.60
CA LEU A 252 12.58 -3.18 -18.10
C LEU A 252 11.86 -4.52 -17.87
N LYS A 253 11.15 -4.66 -16.76
CA LYS A 253 10.38 -5.88 -16.44
C LYS A 253 9.19 -6.06 -17.37
N HIS A 254 8.41 -5.01 -17.58
CA HIS A 254 7.15 -5.12 -18.29
C HIS A 254 7.22 -4.67 -19.76
N ARG A 255 8.29 -3.99 -20.17
CA ARG A 255 8.47 -3.38 -21.49
C ARG A 255 7.33 -2.44 -21.91
N ARG A 256 6.38 -2.17 -21.01
CA ARG A 256 5.20 -1.30 -21.15
C ARG A 256 4.85 -0.73 -19.80
N PHE A 257 4.18 0.42 -19.78
CA PHE A 257 3.70 1.05 -18.55
C PHE A 257 2.24 0.68 -18.22
N SER A 258 1.56 -0.02 -19.10
CA SER A 258 0.16 -0.44 -18.96
C SER A 258 -0.02 -1.84 -19.53
N PRO A 259 -1.06 -2.58 -19.07
CA PRO A 259 -1.41 -3.85 -19.70
C PRO A 259 -1.74 -3.63 -21.19
N PRO A 260 -1.64 -4.67 -22.03
CA PRO A 260 -2.19 -4.61 -23.36
C PRO A 260 -3.67 -4.25 -23.25
N VAL A 261 -4.12 -3.30 -24.06
CA VAL A 261 -5.55 -3.02 -24.21
C VAL A 261 -6.16 -4.28 -24.77
N SER A 262 -7.04 -4.94 -23.99
CA SER A 262 -7.86 -6.08 -24.43
C SER A 262 -8.89 -5.61 -25.43
#